data_ec37414aaab28cf39bc51c0345c58035
#
_entry.id   ec37414aaab28cf39bc51c0345c58035
#
_cell.length_a   1.000
_cell.length_b   1.000
_cell.length_c   1.000
_cell.angle_alpha   90.00
_cell.angle_beta   90.00
_cell.angle_gamma   90.00
#
_symmetry.space_group_name_H-M   'P 1'
#
loop_
_entity.id
_entity.type
_entity.pdbx_description
1 polymer ?
#
loop_
_entity_poly.entity_id
_entity_poly.type
_entity_poly.pdbx_seq_one_letter_code
_entity_poly.pdbx_strand_id
1 'polypeptide(L)'
;MNQIRFIFLHLSKALVVVFLGTLFSVAHSEDKGCWANFFEGTEYSGKNLQVTGPSKIESLTNLNGENWDKRIHSLKVGPKAKITVYQNPKFELSLTEMAKKPDLMQAWGITEQDIKEDSELMFSENTTVHDLGDFSFHKKIRSLKVDCL
;
A
#
# COMPACT_ATOMS: atom_id res chain seq x y z
N MET A 1 -77.30 47.56 1.93
CA MET A 1 -76.20 48.06 2.80
C MET A 1 -75.13 46.95 2.79
N ASN A 2 -74.18 47.10 1.88
CA ASN A 2 -73.10 46.09 1.65
C ASN A 2 -71.86 46.56 2.37
N GLN A 3 -71.38 45.73 3.27
CA GLN A 3 -70.10 45.89 3.91
C GLN A 3 -69.05 45.12 3.10
N ILE A 4 -68.15 45.82 2.41
CA ILE A 4 -67.03 45.27 1.70
C ILE A 4 -65.87 45.07 2.68
N ARG A 5 -65.50 43.89 3.03
CA ARG A 5 -64.34 43.53 3.84
C ARG A 5 -63.11 43.43 2.92
N PHE A 6 -62.17 44.35 3.08
CA PHE A 6 -60.86 44.24 2.45
C PHE A 6 -60.01 43.21 3.19
N ILE A 7 -59.63 42.14 2.49
CA ILE A 7 -58.67 41.18 2.97
C ILE A 7 -57.28 41.66 2.58
N PHE A 8 -56.47 42.05 3.56
CA PHE A 8 -55.04 42.33 3.33
C PHE A 8 -54.29 41.01 3.18
N LEU A 9 -53.83 40.76 1.96
CA LEU A 9 -52.89 39.67 1.68
C LEU A 9 -51.48 40.10 2.11
N HIS A 10 -50.99 39.57 3.21
CA HIS A 10 -49.58 39.68 3.55
C HIS A 10 -48.76 38.76 2.70
N LEU A 11 -48.07 39.30 1.69
CA LEU A 11 -47.02 38.58 0.94
C LEU A 11 -45.77 38.52 1.85
N SER A 12 -45.59 37.38 2.49
CA SER A 12 -44.33 37.05 3.18
C SER A 12 -43.30 36.64 2.13
N LYS A 13 -42.31 37.52 1.90
CA LYS A 13 -41.15 37.21 1.07
C LYS A 13 -40.23 36.26 1.83
N ALA A 14 -40.38 34.95 1.61
CA ALA A 14 -39.41 33.96 2.08
C ALA A 14 -38.13 34.09 1.24
N LEU A 15 -37.10 34.61 1.87
CA LEU A 15 -35.75 34.68 1.32
C LEU A 15 -35.16 33.27 1.35
N VAL A 16 -35.18 32.55 0.22
CA VAL A 16 -34.50 31.26 0.09
C VAL A 16 -33.03 31.55 -0.12
N VAL A 17 -32.24 31.41 0.93
CA VAL A 17 -30.78 31.42 0.84
C VAL A 17 -30.36 30.07 0.35
N VAL A 18 -30.06 29.94 -0.96
CA VAL A 18 -29.44 28.74 -1.54
C VAL A 18 -27.97 28.75 -1.14
N PHE A 19 -27.63 27.98 -0.10
CA PHE A 19 -26.24 27.66 0.22
C PHE A 19 -25.70 26.71 -0.87
N LEU A 20 -25.00 27.25 -1.89
CA LEU A 20 -24.18 26.45 -2.77
C LEU A 20 -22.98 25.95 -1.96
N GLY A 21 -23.14 24.83 -1.31
CA GLY A 21 -22.02 24.06 -0.76
C GLY A 21 -21.18 23.54 -1.92
N THR A 22 -20.06 24.20 -2.21
CA THR A 22 -19.03 23.66 -3.08
C THR A 22 -18.44 22.43 -2.40
N LEU A 23 -18.90 21.25 -2.78
CA LEU A 23 -18.24 19.98 -2.47
C LEU A 23 -16.88 20.01 -3.18
N PHE A 24 -15.84 20.40 -2.45
CA PHE A 24 -14.48 20.09 -2.87
C PHE A 24 -14.31 18.58 -2.83
N SER A 25 -14.60 17.91 -3.93
CA SER A 25 -14.12 16.56 -4.17
C SER A 25 -12.61 16.66 -4.24
N VAL A 26 -11.92 16.26 -3.17
CA VAL A 26 -10.50 15.97 -3.24
C VAL A 26 -10.41 14.75 -4.18
N ALA A 27 -10.17 15.00 -5.46
CA ALA A 27 -9.80 13.97 -6.40
C ALA A 27 -8.47 13.40 -5.87
N HIS A 28 -8.54 12.26 -5.19
CA HIS A 28 -7.37 11.40 -5.05
C HIS A 28 -6.97 11.04 -6.49
N SER A 29 -5.94 11.69 -6.98
CA SER A 29 -5.26 11.23 -8.19
C SER A 29 -4.73 9.85 -7.83
N GLU A 30 -5.44 8.79 -8.20
CA GLU A 30 -4.86 7.46 -8.27
C GLU A 30 -3.65 7.60 -9.19
N ASP A 31 -2.48 7.43 -8.64
CA ASP A 31 -1.23 7.61 -9.38
C ASP A 31 -1.13 6.42 -10.34
N LYS A 32 -1.71 6.62 -11.55
CA LYS A 32 -1.78 5.59 -12.59
C LYS A 32 -0.39 5.07 -12.88
N GLY A 33 -0.08 3.90 -12.35
CA GLY A 33 1.24 3.28 -12.48
C GLY A 33 1.97 2.99 -11.17
N CYS A 34 1.51 3.51 -10.03
CA CYS A 34 2.06 3.18 -8.73
C CYS A 34 1.36 1.93 -8.14
N TRP A 35 1.79 0.76 -8.58
CA TRP A 35 1.22 -0.52 -8.16
C TRP A 35 2.26 -1.64 -8.19
N ALA A 36 1.99 -2.71 -7.45
CA ALA A 36 2.69 -3.98 -7.57
C ALA A 36 1.69 -5.14 -7.60
N ASN A 37 1.97 -6.15 -8.39
CA ASN A 37 1.24 -7.41 -8.42
C ASN A 37 2.13 -8.53 -7.88
N PHE A 38 1.61 -9.30 -6.95
CA PHE A 38 2.25 -10.44 -6.33
C PHE A 38 1.47 -11.70 -6.65
N PHE A 39 2.15 -12.80 -6.93
CA PHE A 39 1.53 -14.05 -7.38
C PHE A 39 1.97 -15.23 -6.50
N GLU A 40 1.04 -16.15 -6.26
CA GLU A 40 1.29 -17.36 -5.46
C GLU A 40 2.16 -18.41 -6.16
N GLY A 41 2.25 -18.36 -7.46
CA GLY A 41 3.05 -19.27 -8.25
C GLY A 41 4.20 -18.56 -8.95
N THR A 42 5.16 -19.32 -9.44
CA THR A 42 6.17 -18.86 -10.39
C THR A 42 5.50 -18.51 -11.73
N GLU A 43 6.23 -17.79 -12.60
CA GLU A 43 5.74 -17.41 -13.93
C GLU A 43 4.38 -16.64 -13.86
N TYR A 44 4.21 -15.83 -12.79
CA TYR A 44 3.00 -15.00 -12.57
C TYR A 44 1.71 -15.82 -12.52
N SER A 45 1.77 -17.05 -12.03
CA SER A 45 0.66 -17.99 -11.97
C SER A 45 -0.04 -17.98 -10.60
N GLY A 46 -1.21 -18.63 -10.55
CA GLY A 46 -2.01 -18.76 -9.34
C GLY A 46 -2.80 -17.51 -8.99
N LYS A 47 -3.17 -17.36 -7.72
CA LYS A 47 -3.83 -16.17 -7.23
C LYS A 47 -2.89 -14.98 -7.30
N ASN A 48 -3.46 -13.79 -7.51
CA ASN A 48 -2.70 -12.55 -7.47
C ASN A 48 -3.23 -11.60 -6.41
N LEU A 49 -2.31 -10.82 -5.84
CA LEU A 49 -2.54 -9.71 -4.94
C LEU A 49 -2.04 -8.44 -5.61
N GLN A 50 -2.93 -7.51 -5.92
CA GLN A 50 -2.53 -6.19 -6.38
C GLN A 50 -2.51 -5.22 -5.20
N VAL A 51 -1.40 -4.50 -5.06
CA VAL A 51 -1.21 -3.45 -4.07
C VAL A 51 -0.96 -2.14 -4.80
N THR A 52 -1.83 -1.16 -4.57
CA THR A 52 -1.64 0.22 -5.07
C THR A 52 -0.86 1.02 -4.03
N GLY A 53 0.13 1.76 -4.47
CA GLY A 53 0.94 2.63 -3.62
C GLY A 53 0.36 4.06 -3.49
N PRO A 54 0.91 4.86 -2.56
CA PRO A 54 1.87 4.41 -1.55
C PRO A 54 1.21 3.52 -0.50
N SER A 55 1.87 2.43 -0.13
CA SER A 55 1.30 1.44 0.79
C SER A 55 2.36 0.80 1.68
N LYS A 56 2.03 0.56 2.95
CA LYS A 56 2.87 -0.14 3.92
C LYS A 56 2.07 -1.26 4.56
N ILE A 57 2.42 -2.50 4.25
CA ILE A 57 1.74 -3.69 4.75
C ILE A 57 2.67 -4.38 5.77
N GLU A 58 2.40 -4.15 7.05
CA GLU A 58 3.21 -4.66 8.16
C GLU A 58 3.10 -6.17 8.36
N SER A 59 2.01 -6.78 7.89
CA SER A 59 1.79 -8.22 7.99
C SER A 59 0.93 -8.71 6.84
N LEU A 60 1.34 -9.80 6.24
CA LEU A 60 0.62 -10.48 5.18
C LEU A 60 -0.29 -11.60 5.68
N THR A 61 -0.38 -11.83 7.01
CA THR A 61 -1.17 -12.94 7.58
C THR A 61 -2.68 -12.77 7.43
N ASN A 62 -3.16 -11.53 7.34
CA ASN A 62 -4.58 -11.25 7.14
C ASN A 62 -4.75 -9.96 6.31
N LEU A 63 -4.57 -10.08 5.01
CA LEU A 63 -4.77 -8.99 4.09
C LEU A 63 -6.11 -9.18 3.36
N ASN A 64 -7.09 -8.30 3.66
CA ASN A 64 -8.45 -8.41 3.13
C ASN A 64 -9.13 -9.77 3.37
N GLY A 65 -8.84 -10.41 4.52
CA GLY A 65 -9.39 -11.72 4.88
C GLY A 65 -8.61 -12.90 4.32
N GLU A 66 -7.54 -12.68 3.58
CA GLU A 66 -6.67 -13.73 3.04
C GLU A 66 -5.28 -13.72 3.70
N ASN A 67 -4.72 -14.90 3.85
CA ASN A 67 -3.33 -15.04 4.32
C ASN A 67 -2.40 -15.12 3.11
N TRP A 68 -1.54 -14.11 2.96
CA TRP A 68 -0.49 -14.02 1.95
C TRP A 68 0.93 -14.23 2.51
N ASP A 69 1.03 -14.47 3.83
CA ASP A 69 2.32 -14.70 4.50
C ASP A 69 3.05 -15.89 3.90
N LYS A 70 4.25 -15.65 3.40
CA LYS A 70 5.11 -16.68 2.79
C LYS A 70 4.53 -17.38 1.56
N ARG A 71 3.57 -16.75 0.86
CA ARG A 71 2.91 -17.35 -0.31
C ARG A 71 3.30 -16.71 -1.64
N ILE A 72 4.07 -15.64 -1.64
CA ILE A 72 4.45 -14.91 -2.85
C ILE A 72 5.68 -15.57 -3.48
N HIS A 73 5.58 -15.88 -4.78
CA HIS A 73 6.64 -16.56 -5.54
C HIS A 73 7.11 -15.75 -6.76
N SER A 74 6.27 -14.88 -7.30
CA SER A 74 6.63 -14.00 -8.41
C SER A 74 5.94 -12.64 -8.26
N LEU A 75 6.45 -11.62 -8.96
CA LEU A 75 5.90 -10.27 -8.84
C LEU A 75 6.13 -9.42 -10.10
N LYS A 76 5.34 -8.35 -10.21
CA LYS A 76 5.51 -7.29 -11.22
C LYS A 76 5.37 -5.94 -10.55
N VAL A 77 6.24 -5.00 -10.92
CA VAL A 77 6.24 -3.63 -10.41
C VAL A 77 5.77 -2.67 -11.50
N GLY A 78 4.84 -1.79 -11.17
CA GLY A 78 4.31 -0.79 -12.08
C GLY A 78 5.34 0.30 -12.44
N PRO A 79 5.03 1.10 -13.50
CA PRO A 79 5.99 2.06 -14.06
C PRO A 79 6.28 3.28 -13.16
N LYS A 80 5.54 3.47 -12.08
CA LYS A 80 5.74 4.54 -11.10
C LYS A 80 5.80 4.01 -9.68
N ALA A 81 6.23 2.77 -9.51
CA ALA A 81 6.35 2.14 -8.22
C ALA A 81 7.77 1.65 -7.97
N LYS A 82 8.16 1.68 -6.71
CA LYS A 82 9.30 0.95 -6.15
C LYS A 82 8.77 0.11 -5.00
N ILE A 83 9.20 -1.13 -4.91
CA ILE A 83 8.78 -2.00 -3.80
C ILE A 83 9.97 -2.45 -2.96
N THR A 84 9.69 -2.66 -1.68
CA THR A 84 10.60 -3.36 -0.77
C THR A 84 9.83 -4.49 -0.11
N VAL A 85 10.34 -5.69 -0.17
CA VAL A 85 9.77 -6.89 0.46
C VAL A 85 10.69 -7.36 1.57
N TYR A 86 10.12 -7.83 2.68
CA TYR A 86 10.85 -8.17 3.90
C TYR A 86 10.53 -9.59 4.36
N GLN A 87 11.55 -10.27 4.90
CA GLN A 87 11.38 -11.59 5.54
C GLN A 87 10.67 -11.52 6.89
N ASN A 88 10.67 -10.34 7.54
CA ASN A 88 10.08 -10.14 8.85
C ASN A 88 8.80 -9.32 8.76
N PRO A 89 7.81 -9.55 9.64
CA PRO A 89 6.67 -8.66 9.77
C PRO A 89 7.11 -7.30 10.33
N LYS A 90 6.26 -6.28 10.19
CA LYS A 90 6.48 -4.92 10.69
C LYS A 90 7.74 -4.23 10.17
N PHE A 91 8.27 -4.67 9.02
CA PHE A 91 9.51 -4.13 8.45
C PHE A 91 10.66 -4.19 9.45
N GLU A 92 10.64 -5.19 10.34
CA GLU A 92 11.67 -5.31 11.38
C GLU A 92 13.04 -5.28 10.73
N LEU A 93 13.97 -4.59 11.42
CA LEU A 93 15.28 -4.16 10.95
C LEU A 93 15.85 -5.12 9.93
N SER A 94 16.02 -4.65 8.69
CA SER A 94 16.82 -5.36 7.71
C SER A 94 18.21 -5.60 8.31
N LEU A 95 18.85 -6.69 7.96
CA LEU A 95 20.23 -6.93 8.39
C LEU A 95 21.15 -5.78 7.98
N THR A 96 20.86 -5.12 6.86
CA THR A 96 21.57 -3.91 6.41
C THR A 96 21.43 -2.75 7.40
N GLU A 97 20.26 -2.54 8.01
CA GLU A 97 20.09 -1.52 9.05
C GLU A 97 20.76 -1.94 10.37
N MET A 98 20.79 -3.23 10.67
CA MET A 98 21.49 -3.76 11.85
C MET A 98 23.02 -3.62 11.72
N ALA A 99 23.58 -3.76 10.53
CA ALA A 99 25.00 -3.54 10.26
C ALA A 99 25.48 -2.13 10.64
N LYS A 100 24.57 -1.13 10.64
CA LYS A 100 24.86 0.23 11.13
C LYS A 100 24.87 0.36 12.64
N LYS A 101 24.56 -0.73 13.37
CA LYS A 101 24.45 -0.76 14.83
C LYS A 101 25.28 -1.92 15.40
N PRO A 102 26.61 -1.79 15.45
CA PRO A 102 27.51 -2.88 15.84
C PRO A 102 27.22 -3.43 17.25
N ASP A 103 26.79 -2.59 18.18
CA ASP A 103 26.43 -3.01 19.53
C ASP A 103 25.25 -3.98 19.56
N LEU A 104 24.25 -3.76 18.68
CA LEU A 104 23.11 -4.67 18.54
C LEU A 104 23.51 -5.98 17.86
N MET A 105 24.40 -5.92 16.85
CA MET A 105 24.91 -7.11 16.19
C MET A 105 25.61 -8.03 17.19
N GLN A 106 26.50 -7.46 18.03
CA GLN A 106 27.20 -8.19 19.05
C GLN A 106 26.23 -8.78 20.11
N ALA A 107 25.27 -7.98 20.58
CA ALA A 107 24.29 -8.41 21.58
C ALA A 107 23.38 -9.54 21.08
N TRP A 108 23.13 -9.61 19.78
CA TRP A 108 22.25 -10.61 19.15
C TRP A 108 23.02 -11.75 18.45
N GLY A 109 24.35 -11.72 18.51
CA GLY A 109 25.20 -12.74 17.91
C GLY A 109 25.13 -12.77 16.37
N ILE A 110 24.77 -11.63 15.74
CA ILE A 110 24.68 -11.50 14.30
C ILE A 110 26.08 -11.32 13.72
N THR A 111 26.41 -12.10 12.71
CA THR A 111 27.70 -12.07 12.01
C THR A 111 27.62 -11.29 10.69
N GLU A 112 28.76 -10.92 10.13
CA GLU A 112 28.79 -10.36 8.76
C GLU A 112 28.24 -11.32 7.71
N GLN A 113 28.26 -12.63 7.95
CA GLN A 113 27.69 -13.61 7.03
C GLN A 113 26.15 -13.49 7.02
N ASP A 114 25.55 -13.27 8.19
CA ASP A 114 24.10 -13.06 8.31
C ASP A 114 23.65 -11.79 7.59
N ILE A 115 24.50 -10.75 7.57
CA ILE A 115 24.25 -9.51 6.82
C ILE A 115 24.23 -9.74 5.31
N LYS A 116 25.01 -10.67 4.81
CA LYS A 116 25.07 -11.02 3.37
C LYS A 116 23.83 -11.79 2.91
N GLU A 117 23.11 -12.41 3.85
CA GLU A 117 21.83 -13.07 3.58
C GLU A 117 20.70 -12.06 3.67
N ASP A 118 20.51 -11.24 2.64
CA ASP A 118 19.56 -10.13 2.62
C ASP A 118 18.19 -10.51 3.18
N SER A 119 17.79 -9.83 4.24
CA SER A 119 16.44 -9.98 4.83
C SER A 119 15.39 -9.14 4.13
N GLU A 120 15.81 -8.34 3.14
CA GLU A 120 14.93 -7.52 2.31
C GLU A 120 15.42 -7.51 0.86
N LEU A 121 14.49 -7.36 -0.06
CA LEU A 121 14.79 -7.09 -1.47
C LEU A 121 14.05 -5.85 -1.94
N MET A 122 14.71 -5.06 -2.76
CA MET A 122 14.13 -3.88 -3.41
C MET A 122 14.05 -4.10 -4.91
N PHE A 123 12.91 -3.71 -5.49
CA PHE A 123 12.68 -3.78 -6.93
C PHE A 123 12.20 -2.42 -7.43
N SER A 124 12.86 -1.93 -8.47
CA SER A 124 12.53 -0.66 -9.13
C SER A 124 11.31 -0.81 -10.05
N GLU A 125 10.90 0.35 -10.60
CA GLU A 125 9.82 0.42 -11.58
C GLU A 125 10.04 -0.52 -12.78
N ASN A 126 8.94 -1.02 -13.35
CA ASN A 126 8.91 -1.94 -14.50
C ASN A 126 9.64 -3.29 -14.28
N THR A 127 10.09 -3.57 -13.06
CA THR A 127 10.71 -4.87 -12.74
C THR A 127 9.67 -5.99 -12.81
N THR A 128 10.08 -7.11 -13.41
CA THR A 128 9.32 -8.36 -13.39
C THR A 128 10.22 -9.49 -12.86
N VAL A 129 9.75 -10.18 -11.83
CA VAL A 129 10.45 -11.34 -11.23
C VAL A 129 9.58 -12.55 -11.41
N HIS A 130 10.01 -13.47 -12.27
CA HIS A 130 9.25 -14.69 -12.59
C HIS A 130 9.39 -15.76 -11.51
N ASP A 131 10.49 -15.76 -10.76
CA ASP A 131 10.72 -16.63 -9.60
C ASP A 131 11.58 -15.91 -8.55
N LEU A 132 11.04 -15.73 -7.36
CA LEU A 132 11.77 -15.19 -6.21
C LEU A 132 12.83 -16.18 -5.68
N GLY A 133 12.80 -17.44 -6.11
CA GLY A 133 13.82 -18.44 -5.83
C GLY A 133 15.18 -18.04 -6.38
N ASP A 134 15.25 -17.33 -7.51
CA ASP A 134 16.49 -16.82 -8.11
C ASP A 134 17.24 -15.84 -7.18
N PHE A 135 16.49 -15.20 -6.26
CA PHE A 135 17.02 -14.30 -5.23
C PHE A 135 17.14 -14.97 -3.86
N SER A 136 16.99 -16.29 -3.77
CA SER A 136 16.91 -17.03 -2.50
C SER A 136 15.80 -16.51 -1.57
N PHE A 137 14.73 -15.91 -2.13
CA PHE A 137 13.63 -15.27 -1.38
C PHE A 137 12.29 -16.01 -1.48
N HIS A 138 12.32 -17.25 -1.94
CA HIS A 138 11.16 -18.13 -2.07
C HIS A 138 10.47 -18.36 -0.73
N LYS A 139 9.14 -18.08 -0.66
CA LYS A 139 8.34 -18.23 0.56
C LYS A 139 8.84 -17.47 1.78
N LYS A 140 9.49 -16.33 1.57
CA LYS A 140 10.06 -15.56 2.69
C LYS A 140 9.30 -14.25 2.98
N ILE A 141 8.53 -13.71 2.05
CA ILE A 141 7.90 -12.39 2.20
C ILE A 141 6.82 -12.42 3.28
N ARG A 142 6.93 -11.52 4.27
CA ARG A 142 6.01 -11.38 5.40
C ARG A 142 5.47 -9.97 5.61
N SER A 143 6.18 -8.96 5.11
CA SER A 143 5.73 -7.57 5.03
C SER A 143 6.29 -6.92 3.77
N LEU A 144 5.69 -5.83 3.32
CA LEU A 144 6.12 -5.13 2.11
C LEU A 144 5.73 -3.65 2.12
N LYS A 145 6.45 -2.88 1.31
CA LYS A 145 6.16 -1.47 1.00
C LYS A 145 6.03 -1.28 -0.49
N VAL A 146 5.12 -0.43 -0.91
CA VAL A 146 5.00 0.08 -2.27
C VAL A 146 5.13 1.60 -2.18
N ASP A 147 6.21 2.14 -2.69
CA ASP A 147 6.48 3.58 -2.75
C ASP A 147 6.19 4.08 -4.17
N CYS A 148 5.61 5.28 -4.29
CA CYS A 148 5.37 5.92 -5.58
C CYS A 148 6.55 6.83 -5.96
N LEU A 149 6.88 6.86 -7.25
CA LEU A 149 7.94 7.68 -7.85
C LEU A 149 7.38 8.96 -8.46
#